data_617ef5d0d8a6888a813cc0318cdc7090
#
_entry.id   617ef5d0d8a6888a813cc0318cdc7090
#
_cell.length_a   1.000
_cell.length_b   1.000
_cell.length_c   1.000
_cell.angle_alpha   90.00
_cell.angle_beta   90.00
_cell.angle_gamma   90.00
#
_symmetry.space_group_name_H-M   'P 1'
#
loop_
_entity.id
_entity.type
_entity.pdbx_description
1 polymer ?
#
loop_
_entity_poly.entity_id
_entity_poly.type
_entity_poly.pdbx_seq_one_letter_code
_entity_poly.pdbx_strand_id
1 'polypeptide(L)'
;MKKVLFVILAVICLSAPGASAQLGFDFGMNFEFMSREAPEGYRASGFGMGPYAGIIYGIPVSMSSMVNVGLNYKYDILWGAPGAWDDDTKLCPVSLGNFDTDIHEQHVQMPVTFNRQSGFFNFCVGPVFDYCLSSIISSSNISWPKDADGNKQKLDCLKDYGVKPFNIYLKAGAGFGTKGFSFKLTAAYGLLDLSPDGGGLRRWTVGMDFHLNL
;
A
#
# COMPACT_ATOMS: atom_id res chain seq x y z
N MET A 1 21.94 7.20 3.60
CA MET A 1 20.78 6.38 3.92
C MET A 1 20.73 5.04 3.16
N LYS A 2 20.94 4.98 1.82
CA LYS A 2 20.90 3.71 1.03
C LYS A 2 21.87 2.64 1.53
N LYS A 3 23.08 3.01 1.97
CA LYS A 3 24.09 2.07 2.49
C LYS A 3 23.72 1.47 3.85
N VAL A 4 23.04 2.23 4.71
CA VAL A 4 22.61 1.77 6.05
C VAL A 4 21.49 0.73 5.93
N LEU A 5 20.55 0.93 5.02
CA LEU A 5 19.46 -0.03 4.76
C LEU A 5 20.02 -1.37 4.25
N PHE A 6 21.02 -1.33 3.37
CA PHE A 6 21.65 -2.53 2.83
C PHE A 6 22.44 -3.30 3.91
N VAL A 7 23.11 -2.56 4.82
CA VAL A 7 23.84 -3.17 5.95
C VAL A 7 22.86 -3.81 6.95
N ILE A 8 21.75 -3.16 7.26
CA ILE A 8 20.73 -3.72 8.15
C ILE A 8 20.13 -5.00 7.53
N LEU A 9 19.81 -4.99 6.24
CA LEU A 9 19.30 -6.16 5.53
C LEU A 9 20.34 -7.31 5.53
N ALA A 10 21.60 -7.00 5.26
CA ALA A 10 22.70 -7.96 5.28
C ALA A 10 22.96 -8.54 6.69
N VAL A 11 22.88 -7.73 7.74
CA VAL A 11 23.04 -8.18 9.14
C VAL A 11 21.89 -9.08 9.55
N ILE A 12 20.66 -8.78 9.16
CA ILE A 12 19.49 -9.64 9.40
C ILE A 12 19.66 -10.99 8.68
N CYS A 13 20.15 -10.98 7.44
CA CYS A 13 20.40 -12.21 6.67
C CYS A 13 21.55 -13.06 7.24
N LEU A 14 22.55 -12.45 7.87
CA LEU A 14 23.74 -13.13 8.37
C LEU A 14 23.64 -13.60 9.83
N SER A 15 22.71 -13.07 10.61
CA SER A 15 22.62 -13.28 12.05
C SER A 15 21.73 -14.44 12.51
N ALA A 16 21.25 -15.30 11.60
CA ALA A 16 20.44 -16.47 11.95
C ALA A 16 21.23 -17.79 11.83
N PRO A 17 22.20 -18.09 12.71
CA PRO A 17 22.85 -19.39 12.72
C PRO A 17 21.89 -20.44 13.29
N GLY A 18 21.46 -21.37 12.48
CA GLY A 18 20.76 -22.58 12.89
C GLY A 18 19.25 -22.63 12.71
N ALA A 19 18.60 -21.55 12.34
CA ALA A 19 17.21 -21.59 11.87
C ALA A 19 17.23 -21.58 10.34
N SER A 20 16.60 -22.55 9.69
CA SER A 20 16.44 -22.56 8.24
C SER A 20 15.52 -21.40 7.84
N ALA A 21 16.13 -20.24 7.60
CA ALA A 21 15.44 -19.10 7.05
C ALA A 21 14.83 -19.48 5.70
N GLN A 22 13.60 -19.08 5.48
CA GLN A 22 12.85 -19.45 4.29
C GLN A 22 12.73 -18.21 3.39
N LEU A 23 13.27 -18.33 2.19
CA LEU A 23 12.98 -17.39 1.13
C LEU A 23 11.63 -17.76 0.52
N GLY A 24 10.83 -16.77 0.14
CA GLY A 24 9.55 -17.01 -0.50
C GLY A 24 9.15 -15.87 -1.41
N PHE A 25 8.04 -16.08 -2.09
CA PHE A 25 7.33 -15.07 -2.87
C PHE A 25 6.03 -14.70 -2.19
N ASP A 26 5.73 -13.41 -2.19
CA ASP A 26 4.48 -12.86 -1.70
C ASP A 26 3.79 -12.13 -2.86
N PHE A 27 2.56 -12.47 -3.14
CA PHE A 27 1.79 -11.82 -4.20
C PHE A 27 0.31 -11.80 -3.83
N GLY A 28 -0.41 -10.85 -4.38
CA GLY A 28 -1.81 -10.74 -4.04
C GLY A 28 -2.49 -9.55 -4.70
N MET A 29 -3.68 -9.28 -4.21
CA MET A 29 -4.48 -8.15 -4.63
C MET A 29 -5.04 -7.43 -3.41
N ASN A 30 -4.93 -6.12 -3.40
CA ASN A 30 -5.51 -5.25 -2.39
C ASN A 30 -6.69 -4.46 -2.99
N PHE A 31 -7.71 -4.30 -2.19
CA PHE A 31 -8.79 -3.34 -2.38
C PHE A 31 -8.51 -2.18 -1.43
N GLU A 32 -8.33 -1.00 -1.99
CA GLU A 32 -8.02 0.19 -1.21
C GLU A 32 -9.26 1.05 -1.03
N PHE A 33 -9.34 1.62 0.15
CA PHE A 33 -10.35 2.59 0.50
C PHE A 33 -9.64 3.81 1.08
N MET A 34 -10.02 4.96 0.58
CA MET A 34 -9.55 6.23 1.10
C MET A 34 -10.71 6.99 1.71
N SER A 35 -10.44 7.65 2.82
CA SER A 35 -11.39 8.56 3.44
C SER A 35 -10.67 9.82 3.89
N ARG A 36 -11.37 10.93 3.78
CA ARG A 36 -10.93 12.21 4.32
C ARG A 36 -12.10 12.90 5.01
N GLU A 37 -11.81 13.53 6.13
CA GLU A 37 -12.72 14.46 6.79
C GLU A 37 -12.50 15.85 6.19
N ALA A 38 -13.44 16.30 5.36
CA ALA A 38 -13.42 17.66 4.86
C ALA A 38 -13.96 18.62 5.95
N PRO A 39 -13.50 19.90 5.96
CA PRO A 39 -14.17 20.95 6.72
C PRO A 39 -15.65 20.96 6.30
N GLU A 40 -16.58 21.16 7.22
CA GLU A 40 -18.04 21.19 6.99
C GLU A 40 -18.77 19.83 6.96
N GLY A 41 -18.14 18.73 7.41
CA GLY A 41 -18.84 17.44 7.58
C GLY A 41 -19.02 16.63 6.29
N TYR A 42 -18.45 17.03 5.19
CA TYR A 42 -18.36 16.20 3.99
C TYR A 42 -17.29 15.14 4.16
N ARG A 43 -17.66 13.89 3.88
CA ARG A 43 -16.69 12.79 3.79
C ARG A 43 -16.43 12.50 2.32
N ALA A 44 -15.21 12.71 1.91
CA ALA A 44 -14.77 12.22 0.62
C ALA A 44 -14.25 10.78 0.77
N SER A 45 -14.68 9.90 -0.13
CA SER A 45 -14.26 8.52 -0.14
C SER A 45 -13.81 8.10 -1.54
N GLY A 46 -12.75 7.35 -1.61
CA GLY A 46 -12.26 6.72 -2.84
C GLY A 46 -12.12 5.22 -2.64
N PHE A 47 -12.24 4.52 -3.75
CA PHE A 47 -12.05 3.08 -3.83
C PHE A 47 -11.01 2.77 -4.90
N GLY A 48 -10.23 1.73 -4.69
CA GLY A 48 -9.27 1.26 -5.68
C GLY A 48 -8.94 -0.20 -5.52
N MET A 49 -8.17 -0.69 -6.45
CA MET A 49 -7.60 -2.03 -6.36
C MET A 49 -6.21 -2.05 -6.98
N GLY A 50 -5.39 -2.97 -6.51
CA GLY A 50 -4.07 -3.15 -7.08
C GLY A 50 -3.43 -4.49 -6.76
N PRO A 51 -2.81 -5.11 -7.77
CA PRO A 51 -1.96 -6.26 -7.54
C PRO A 51 -0.65 -5.83 -6.90
N TYR A 52 -0.07 -6.76 -6.15
CA TYR A 52 1.30 -6.64 -5.67
C TYR A 52 2.04 -7.96 -5.82
N ALA A 53 3.35 -7.88 -5.92
CA ALA A 53 4.23 -9.02 -5.89
C ALA A 53 5.58 -8.64 -5.29
N GLY A 54 6.23 -9.60 -4.65
CA GLY A 54 7.52 -9.37 -4.04
C GLY A 54 8.18 -10.61 -3.51
N ILE A 55 9.26 -10.38 -2.80
CA ILE A 55 10.04 -11.40 -2.11
C ILE A 55 9.84 -11.26 -0.61
N ILE A 56 9.87 -12.38 0.08
CA ILE A 56 9.73 -12.42 1.52
C ILE A 56 10.77 -13.34 2.13
N TYR A 57 11.29 -12.94 3.27
CA TYR A 57 12.26 -13.70 4.04
C TYR A 57 11.68 -14.02 5.41
N GLY A 58 11.48 -15.30 5.68
CA GLY A 58 10.92 -15.81 6.92
C GLY A 58 12.00 -16.17 7.92
N ILE A 59 11.98 -15.57 9.09
CA ILE A 59 12.86 -15.85 10.22
C ILE A 59 12.06 -16.65 11.23
N PRO A 60 12.32 -17.95 11.41
CA PRO A 60 11.59 -18.77 12.36
C PRO A 60 11.91 -18.34 13.80
N VAL A 61 10.85 -18.11 14.58
CA VAL A 61 10.92 -17.77 16.02
C VAL A 61 10.60 -19.02 16.86
N SER A 62 9.73 -19.87 16.33
CA SER A 62 9.40 -21.16 16.92
C SER A 62 8.97 -22.16 15.84
N MET A 63 8.65 -23.41 16.21
CA MET A 63 8.15 -24.43 15.27
C MET A 63 6.89 -24.00 14.51
N SER A 64 6.10 -23.09 15.11
CA SER A 64 4.81 -22.63 14.56
C SER A 64 4.73 -21.13 14.30
N SER A 65 5.83 -20.41 14.52
CA SER A 65 5.83 -18.95 14.38
C SER A 65 7.07 -18.45 13.68
N MET A 66 6.92 -17.43 12.83
CA MET A 66 7.99 -16.77 12.10
C MET A 66 7.75 -15.26 12.01
N VAL A 67 8.81 -14.51 11.91
CA VAL A 67 8.79 -13.11 11.51
C VAL A 67 9.12 -13.04 10.03
N ASN A 68 8.24 -12.49 9.24
CA ASN A 68 8.43 -12.29 7.82
C ASN A 68 8.82 -10.84 7.55
N VAL A 69 9.89 -10.66 6.79
CA VAL A 69 10.31 -9.35 6.26
C VAL A 69 10.29 -9.44 4.75
N GLY A 70 9.53 -8.57 4.11
CA GLY A 70 9.34 -8.59 2.66
C GLY A 70 9.75 -7.29 1.98
N LEU A 71 9.83 -7.36 0.66
CA LEU A 71 9.94 -6.22 -0.24
C LEU A 71 9.01 -6.47 -1.42
N ASN A 72 7.93 -5.68 -1.49
CA ASN A 72 6.88 -5.83 -2.49
C ASN A 72 6.81 -4.58 -3.36
N TYR A 73 6.52 -4.78 -4.63
CA TYR A 73 6.07 -3.74 -5.52
C TYR A 73 4.55 -3.87 -5.70
N LYS A 74 3.84 -2.75 -5.57
CA LYS A 74 2.38 -2.68 -5.70
C LYS A 74 2.03 -1.62 -6.74
N TYR A 75 1.01 -1.92 -7.54
CA TYR A 75 0.43 -0.99 -8.50
C TYR A 75 -1.07 -0.87 -8.24
N ASP A 76 -1.54 0.34 -7.94
CA ASP A 76 -2.94 0.62 -7.64
C ASP A 76 -3.59 1.48 -8.71
N ILE A 77 -4.85 1.21 -8.95
CA ILE A 77 -5.76 2.09 -9.68
C ILE A 77 -6.87 2.49 -8.71
N LEU A 78 -6.99 3.78 -8.46
CA LEU A 78 -7.97 4.35 -7.55
C LEU A 78 -9.02 5.10 -8.35
N TRP A 79 -10.28 4.84 -8.05
CA TRP A 79 -11.43 5.51 -8.65
C TRP A 79 -12.17 6.33 -7.61
N GLY A 80 -12.83 7.39 -8.05
CA GLY A 80 -13.57 8.22 -7.15
C GLY A 80 -12.67 8.86 -6.11
N ALA A 81 -11.57 9.44 -6.58
CA ALA A 81 -10.61 10.06 -5.70
C ALA A 81 -11.26 11.07 -4.75
N PRO A 82 -10.70 11.29 -3.56
CA PRO A 82 -11.38 11.97 -2.47
C PRO A 82 -11.66 13.43 -2.77
N GLY A 83 -12.92 13.74 -2.98
CA GLY A 83 -13.52 15.02 -2.72
C GLY A 83 -13.36 16.09 -3.78
N ALA A 84 -14.49 16.65 -4.15
CA ALA A 84 -14.55 17.99 -4.70
C ALA A 84 -13.88 18.93 -3.70
N TRP A 85 -12.79 19.55 -4.11
CA TRP A 85 -12.12 20.57 -3.35
C TRP A 85 -12.58 21.91 -3.88
N ASP A 86 -12.99 22.74 -2.99
CA ASP A 86 -13.33 24.13 -3.30
C ASP A 86 -12.09 24.84 -3.86
N ASP A 87 -12.29 25.76 -4.81
CA ASP A 87 -11.23 26.52 -5.50
C ASP A 87 -10.27 27.27 -4.56
N ASP A 88 -10.65 27.49 -3.31
CA ASP A 88 -9.84 28.16 -2.28
C ASP A 88 -8.87 27.22 -1.53
N THR A 89 -9.08 25.91 -1.60
CA THR A 89 -8.16 24.94 -1.02
C THR A 89 -7.34 24.31 -2.13
N LYS A 90 -6.06 24.59 -2.21
CA LYS A 90 -5.09 24.14 -3.25
C LYS A 90 -4.90 22.62 -3.36
N LEU A 91 -5.94 21.85 -3.13
CA LEU A 91 -5.90 20.39 -3.10
C LEU A 91 -6.81 19.86 -4.19
N CYS A 92 -6.19 19.26 -5.17
CA CYS A 92 -6.73 18.52 -6.30
C CYS A 92 -8.05 19.10 -6.86
N PRO A 93 -8.02 19.93 -7.90
CA PRO A 93 -9.22 20.57 -8.47
C PRO A 93 -10.12 19.59 -9.22
N VAL A 94 -10.04 18.31 -8.91
CA VAL A 94 -10.89 17.31 -9.53
C VAL A 94 -12.16 17.20 -8.72
N SER A 95 -13.19 17.85 -9.20
CA SER A 95 -14.58 17.60 -8.83
C SER A 95 -14.92 16.15 -9.13
N LEU A 96 -14.80 15.29 -8.14
CA LEU A 96 -14.92 13.84 -8.27
C LEU A 96 -16.36 13.33 -8.12
N GLY A 97 -17.29 14.13 -8.55
CA GLY A 97 -18.66 13.67 -8.76
C GLY A 97 -18.81 12.67 -9.92
N ASN A 98 -17.79 12.49 -10.74
CA ASN A 98 -17.84 11.61 -11.90
C ASN A 98 -16.69 10.61 -11.85
N PHE A 99 -17.00 9.32 -12.06
CA PHE A 99 -16.07 8.18 -12.17
C PHE A 99 -15.06 8.27 -13.34
N ASP A 100 -14.91 9.43 -13.95
CA ASP A 100 -14.07 9.66 -15.13
C ASP A 100 -12.61 9.95 -14.80
N THR A 101 -12.22 9.83 -13.53
CA THR A 101 -10.87 10.15 -13.07
C THR A 101 -10.25 8.93 -12.40
N ASP A 102 -9.11 8.51 -12.94
CA ASP A 102 -8.31 7.42 -12.42
C ASP A 102 -7.01 7.97 -11.84
N ILE A 103 -6.61 7.49 -10.67
CA ILE A 103 -5.30 7.72 -10.08
C ILE A 103 -4.51 6.42 -10.18
N HIS A 104 -3.37 6.48 -10.85
CA HIS A 104 -2.44 5.37 -11.00
C HIS A 104 -1.29 5.55 -10.03
N GLU A 105 -1.13 4.63 -9.09
CA GLU A 105 -0.10 4.70 -8.07
C GLU A 105 0.86 3.53 -8.15
N GLN A 106 2.12 3.82 -7.86
CA GLN A 106 3.17 2.82 -7.77
C GLN A 106 3.80 2.90 -6.39
N HIS A 107 3.92 1.76 -5.72
CA HIS A 107 4.42 1.70 -4.35
C HIS A 107 5.51 0.66 -4.19
N VAL A 108 6.42 0.94 -3.27
CA VAL A 108 7.31 -0.05 -2.69
C VAL A 108 6.91 -0.25 -1.24
N GLN A 109 6.65 -1.50 -0.87
CA GLN A 109 6.20 -1.88 0.46
C GLN A 109 7.21 -2.79 1.13
N MET A 110 7.44 -2.57 2.42
CA MET A 110 8.25 -3.43 3.28
C MET A 110 7.36 -3.94 4.42
N PRO A 111 6.68 -5.08 4.24
CA PRO A 111 5.96 -5.73 5.33
C PRO A 111 6.94 -6.34 6.34
N VAL A 112 6.66 -6.14 7.62
CA VAL A 112 7.33 -6.82 8.74
C VAL A 112 6.24 -7.44 9.59
N THR A 113 5.97 -8.73 9.38
CA THR A 113 4.82 -9.39 9.99
C THR A 113 5.21 -10.59 10.84
N PHE A 114 4.62 -10.69 12.02
CA PHE A 114 4.63 -11.90 12.80
C PHE A 114 3.58 -12.85 12.26
N ASN A 115 3.97 -14.07 11.91
CA ASN A 115 3.10 -15.10 11.38
C ASN A 115 3.09 -16.30 12.32
N ARG A 116 1.90 -16.82 12.59
CA ARG A 116 1.70 -18.01 13.41
C ARG A 116 0.84 -19.02 12.64
N GLN A 117 1.32 -20.25 12.58
CA GLN A 117 0.59 -21.38 12.03
C GLN A 117 0.04 -22.25 13.15
N SER A 118 -1.24 -22.60 13.09
CA SER A 118 -1.93 -23.52 14.00
C SER A 118 -2.64 -24.57 13.18
N GLY A 119 -1.99 -25.72 12.99
CA GLY A 119 -2.46 -26.75 12.06
C GLY A 119 -2.48 -26.20 10.60
N PHE A 120 -3.66 -26.18 10.01
CA PHE A 120 -3.90 -25.68 8.66
C PHE A 120 -4.16 -24.16 8.63
N PHE A 121 -4.48 -23.55 9.78
CA PHE A 121 -4.75 -22.12 9.87
C PHE A 121 -3.48 -21.31 10.08
N ASN A 122 -3.45 -20.12 9.47
CA ASN A 122 -2.39 -19.15 9.67
C ASN A 122 -2.94 -17.76 9.98
N PHE A 123 -2.19 -17.04 10.82
CA PHE A 123 -2.50 -15.68 11.24
C PHE A 123 -1.27 -14.82 11.02
N CYS A 124 -1.48 -13.58 10.64
CA CYS A 124 -0.38 -12.62 10.56
C CYS A 124 -0.80 -11.28 11.18
N VAL A 125 0.19 -10.58 11.74
CA VAL A 125 0.02 -9.22 12.23
C VAL A 125 1.36 -8.49 12.18
N GLY A 126 1.36 -7.21 11.81
CA GLY A 126 2.56 -6.39 11.84
C GLY A 126 2.47 -5.12 11.00
N PRO A 127 3.48 -4.26 11.10
CA PRO A 127 3.56 -3.06 10.28
C PRO A 127 3.93 -3.36 8.82
N VAL A 128 3.42 -2.53 7.92
CA VAL A 128 3.84 -2.43 6.53
C VAL A 128 4.27 -1.00 6.28
N PHE A 129 5.54 -0.81 5.97
CA PHE A 129 6.08 0.48 5.57
C PHE A 129 5.86 0.63 4.07
N ASP A 130 5.19 1.70 3.67
CA ASP A 130 4.76 1.94 2.30
C ASP A 130 5.32 3.26 1.79
N TYR A 131 5.88 3.24 0.60
CA TYR A 131 6.38 4.44 -0.05
C TYR A 131 5.83 4.53 -1.48
N CYS A 132 5.03 5.57 -1.72
CA CYS A 132 4.51 5.89 -3.04
C CYS A 132 5.61 6.51 -3.91
N LEU A 133 5.95 5.83 -5.00
CA LEU A 133 6.94 6.28 -5.97
C LEU A 133 6.36 7.27 -6.97
N SER A 134 5.09 7.09 -7.32
CA SER A 134 4.37 7.85 -8.34
C SER A 134 2.88 7.78 -8.08
N SER A 135 2.19 8.90 -8.24
CA SER A 135 0.73 8.98 -8.12
C SER A 135 0.21 9.94 -9.18
N ILE A 136 -0.19 9.39 -10.33
CA ILE A 136 -0.56 10.13 -11.53
C ILE A 136 -2.07 10.12 -11.71
N ILE A 137 -2.67 11.30 -11.80
CA ILE A 137 -4.08 11.48 -12.11
C ILE A 137 -4.25 11.52 -13.63
N SER A 138 -5.19 10.76 -14.14
CA SER A 138 -5.67 10.83 -15.51
C SER A 138 -7.20 10.94 -15.54
N SER A 139 -7.73 11.59 -16.56
CA SER A 139 -9.17 11.71 -16.74
C SER A 139 -9.55 11.51 -18.20
N SER A 140 -10.67 10.83 -18.40
CA SER A 140 -11.31 10.72 -19.73
C SER A 140 -12.11 11.97 -20.09
N ASN A 141 -12.38 12.86 -19.14
CA ASN A 141 -13.20 14.04 -19.34
C ASN A 141 -12.63 14.98 -20.39
N ILE A 142 -13.49 15.51 -21.29
CA ILE A 142 -13.14 16.43 -22.37
C ILE A 142 -12.62 17.78 -21.84
N SER A 143 -13.15 18.22 -20.69
CA SER A 143 -12.76 19.48 -20.03
C SER A 143 -11.46 19.39 -19.22
N TRP A 144 -10.79 18.24 -19.21
CA TRP A 144 -9.50 18.08 -18.50
C TRP A 144 -8.44 19.03 -19.07
N PRO A 145 -7.59 19.65 -18.24
CA PRO A 145 -6.53 20.53 -18.69
C PRO A 145 -5.65 19.88 -19.77
N LYS A 146 -5.30 20.64 -20.79
CA LYS A 146 -4.41 20.20 -21.86
C LYS A 146 -3.08 20.93 -21.77
N ASP A 147 -2.03 20.24 -22.17
CA ASP A 147 -0.70 20.84 -22.33
C ASP A 147 -0.62 21.70 -23.60
N ALA A 148 0.55 22.30 -23.86
CA ALA A 148 0.78 23.15 -25.01
C ALA A 148 0.61 22.41 -26.35
N ASP A 149 0.74 21.10 -26.37
CA ASP A 149 0.61 20.24 -27.55
C ASP A 149 -0.83 19.72 -27.73
N GLY A 150 -1.75 20.11 -26.85
CA GLY A 150 -3.16 19.71 -26.87
C GLY A 150 -3.45 18.35 -26.28
N ASN A 151 -2.46 17.67 -25.69
CA ASN A 151 -2.66 16.42 -24.97
C ASN A 151 -3.23 16.68 -23.57
N LYS A 152 -3.96 15.71 -23.01
CA LYS A 152 -4.43 15.80 -21.64
C LYS A 152 -3.25 15.85 -20.66
N GLN A 153 -3.22 16.87 -19.82
CA GLN A 153 -2.17 17.05 -18.82
C GLN A 153 -2.22 15.91 -17.79
N LYS A 154 -1.08 15.33 -17.47
CA LYS A 154 -0.95 14.39 -16.34
C LYS A 154 -0.56 15.17 -15.10
N LEU A 155 -1.36 15.03 -14.06
CA LEU A 155 -1.12 15.68 -12.76
C LEU A 155 -0.52 14.66 -11.80
N ASP A 156 0.49 15.08 -11.04
CA ASP A 156 1.20 14.22 -10.07
C ASP A 156 0.76 14.62 -8.65
N CYS A 157 0.04 13.73 -7.96
CA CYS A 157 -0.45 14.00 -6.61
C CYS A 157 0.66 14.33 -5.62
N LEU A 158 1.84 13.74 -5.79
CA LEU A 158 2.96 13.96 -4.89
C LEU A 158 3.61 15.33 -5.10
N LYS A 159 3.76 15.77 -6.37
CA LYS A 159 4.47 16.99 -6.74
C LYS A 159 3.56 18.19 -6.79
N ASP A 160 2.41 18.02 -7.47
CA ASP A 160 1.51 19.14 -7.76
C ASP A 160 0.60 19.45 -6.57
N TYR A 161 0.29 18.42 -5.76
CA TYR A 161 -0.64 18.55 -4.63
C TYR A 161 -0.01 18.27 -3.26
N GLY A 162 1.25 17.90 -3.21
CA GLY A 162 1.99 17.72 -1.95
C GLY A 162 1.50 16.55 -1.09
N VAL A 163 0.82 15.56 -1.68
CA VAL A 163 0.43 14.34 -0.97
C VAL A 163 1.68 13.65 -0.43
N LYS A 164 1.65 13.25 0.84
CA LYS A 164 2.82 12.63 1.47
C LYS A 164 3.05 11.24 0.92
N PRO A 165 4.27 10.92 0.45
CA PRO A 165 4.54 9.64 -0.20
C PRO A 165 4.69 8.46 0.78
N PHE A 166 4.88 8.71 2.07
CA PHE A 166 5.17 7.68 3.05
C PHE A 166 3.98 7.39 3.95
N ASN A 167 3.68 6.11 4.13
CA ASN A 167 2.67 5.64 5.08
C ASN A 167 3.20 4.43 5.88
N ILE A 168 2.57 4.20 7.02
CA ILE A 168 2.75 3.00 7.83
C ILE A 168 1.36 2.40 8.00
N TYR A 169 1.20 1.15 7.57
CA TYR A 169 -0.02 0.41 7.83
C TYR A 169 0.18 -0.57 8.97
N LEU A 170 -0.85 -0.75 9.78
CA LEU A 170 -0.96 -1.90 10.66
C LEU A 170 -1.79 -2.95 9.93
N LYS A 171 -1.16 -4.06 9.57
CA LYS A 171 -1.75 -5.19 8.83
C LYS A 171 -2.07 -6.32 9.79
N ALA A 172 -3.24 -6.93 9.63
CA ALA A 172 -3.62 -8.17 10.26
C ALA A 172 -4.30 -9.08 9.25
N GLY A 173 -4.18 -10.39 9.42
CA GLY A 173 -4.79 -11.34 8.50
C GLY A 173 -4.91 -12.73 9.06
N ALA A 174 -5.81 -13.50 8.45
CA ALA A 174 -6.03 -14.89 8.75
C ALA A 174 -6.26 -15.67 7.46
N GLY A 175 -5.88 -16.92 7.46
CA GLY A 175 -6.01 -17.76 6.28
C GLY A 175 -5.67 -19.21 6.56
N PHE A 176 -5.36 -19.92 5.52
CA PHE A 176 -5.06 -21.34 5.57
C PHE A 176 -3.92 -21.70 4.61
N GLY A 177 -3.29 -22.80 4.88
CA GLY A 177 -2.22 -23.33 4.03
C GLY A 177 -1.26 -24.23 4.77
N THR A 178 -0.23 -24.58 4.06
CA THR A 178 0.88 -25.42 4.54
C THR A 178 2.15 -24.57 4.70
N LYS A 179 3.24 -25.19 5.08
CA LYS A 179 4.56 -24.52 5.15
C LYS A 179 5.05 -24.02 3.78
N GLY A 180 4.66 -24.70 2.67
CA GLY A 180 5.08 -24.31 1.33
C GLY A 180 4.19 -23.30 0.65
N PHE A 181 2.89 -23.29 0.97
CA PHE A 181 1.92 -22.39 0.35
C PHE A 181 0.86 -21.95 1.36
N SER A 182 0.53 -20.69 1.37
CA SER A 182 -0.59 -20.17 2.15
C SER A 182 -1.37 -19.09 1.44
N PHE A 183 -2.67 -19.05 1.74
CA PHE A 183 -3.61 -18.01 1.35
C PHE A 183 -4.09 -17.31 2.62
N LYS A 184 -4.19 -15.97 2.58
CA LYS A 184 -4.70 -15.17 3.69
C LYS A 184 -5.62 -14.07 3.18
N LEU A 185 -6.66 -13.81 3.92
CA LEU A 185 -7.42 -12.57 3.85
C LEU A 185 -6.81 -11.60 4.87
N THR A 186 -6.53 -10.40 4.42
CA THR A 186 -5.83 -9.40 5.22
C THR A 186 -6.60 -8.09 5.22
N ALA A 187 -6.43 -7.34 6.30
CA ALA A 187 -6.86 -5.96 6.41
C ALA A 187 -5.69 -5.13 6.93
N ALA A 188 -5.55 -3.92 6.42
CA ALA A 188 -4.53 -3.00 6.89
C ALA A 188 -5.09 -1.58 7.00
N TYR A 189 -4.66 -0.86 8.03
CA TYR A 189 -5.07 0.51 8.31
C TYR A 189 -3.85 1.43 8.31
N GLY A 190 -3.90 2.49 7.49
CA GLY A 190 -2.87 3.51 7.40
C GLY A 190 -2.89 4.43 8.61
N LEU A 191 -1.77 4.50 9.30
CA LEU A 191 -1.62 5.25 10.55
C LEU A 191 -1.34 6.73 10.32
N LEU A 192 -0.74 7.08 9.18
CA LEU A 192 -0.32 8.45 8.91
C LEU A 192 -1.40 9.20 8.10
N ASP A 193 -1.47 10.49 8.35
CA ASP A 193 -2.23 11.42 7.53
C ASP A 193 -1.41 11.80 6.29
N LEU A 194 -1.94 11.44 5.12
CA LEU A 194 -1.29 11.67 3.84
C LEU A 194 -1.56 13.06 3.26
N SER A 195 -2.50 13.81 3.85
CA SER A 195 -2.79 15.15 3.37
C SER A 195 -1.66 16.13 3.74
N PRO A 196 -1.34 17.10 2.86
CA PRO A 196 -0.31 18.09 3.14
C PRO A 196 -0.73 19.06 4.25
N ASP A 197 -2.02 19.31 4.38
CA ASP A 197 -2.64 20.29 5.27
C ASP A 197 -3.16 19.72 6.60
N GLY A 198 -2.95 18.41 6.84
CA GLY A 198 -3.47 17.75 8.03
C GLY A 198 -4.96 17.44 7.97
N GLY A 199 -5.56 17.42 6.78
CA GLY A 199 -7.00 17.19 6.55
C GLY A 199 -7.46 15.74 6.78
N GLY A 200 -6.66 14.89 7.42
CA GLY A 200 -7.08 13.55 7.83
C GLY A 200 -7.24 12.54 6.72
N LEU A 201 -6.47 12.66 5.62
CA LEU A 201 -6.48 11.67 4.54
C LEU A 201 -5.92 10.34 5.04
N ARG A 202 -6.79 9.35 5.17
CA ARG A 202 -6.48 8.01 5.65
C ARG A 202 -6.77 6.97 4.59
N ARG A 203 -5.97 5.91 4.60
CA ARG A 203 -6.17 4.74 3.73
C ARG A 203 -6.33 3.49 4.57
N TRP A 204 -7.15 2.58 4.11
CA TRP A 204 -7.24 1.24 4.63
C TRP A 204 -7.43 0.25 3.47
N THR A 205 -6.98 -0.96 3.65
CA THR A 205 -7.00 -1.98 2.61
C THR A 205 -7.60 -3.28 3.12
N VAL A 206 -8.26 -3.98 2.22
CA VAL A 206 -8.61 -5.39 2.39
C VAL A 206 -7.95 -6.16 1.27
N GLY A 207 -7.24 -7.23 1.58
CA GLY A 207 -6.43 -7.94 0.58
C GLY A 207 -6.57 -9.43 0.63
N MET A 208 -6.15 -10.03 -0.48
CA MET A 208 -5.93 -11.47 -0.62
C MET A 208 -4.45 -11.69 -0.88
N ASP A 209 -3.78 -12.34 0.06
CA ASP A 209 -2.35 -12.61 0.02
C ASP A 209 -2.10 -14.08 -0.27
N PHE A 210 -1.22 -14.35 -1.20
CA PHE A 210 -0.69 -15.68 -1.51
C PHE A 210 0.79 -15.68 -1.19
N HIS A 211 1.20 -16.68 -0.44
CA HIS A 211 2.59 -16.82 -0.01
C HIS A 211 3.12 -18.20 -0.42
N LEU A 212 4.26 -18.22 -1.10
CA LEU A 212 4.94 -19.41 -1.56
C LEU A 212 6.36 -19.43 -0.96
N ASN A 213 6.64 -20.40 -0.11
CA ASN A 213 7.98 -20.65 0.43
C ASN A 213 8.77 -21.59 -0.51
N LEU A 214 10.07 -21.29 -0.67
CA LEU A 214 11.02 -22.07 -1.43
C LEU A 214 11.79 -23.04 -0.53
#